data_42caca33f9df6de20699567da82992c8
#
_entry.id   42caca33f9df6de20699567da82992c8
#
_cell.length_a   1.000
_cell.length_b   1.000
_cell.length_c   1.000
_cell.angle_alpha   90.00
_cell.angle_beta   90.00
_cell.angle_gamma   90.00
#
_symmetry.space_group_name_H-M   'P 1'
#
loop_
_entity.id
_entity.type
_entity.pdbx_description
1 polymer ?
#
loop_
_entity_poly.entity_id
_entity_poly.type
_entity_poly.pdbx_seq_one_letter_code
_entity_poly.pdbx_strand_id
1 'polypeptide(L)'
;MKNVKDAESLAIDILTFLTGISSRDGEKFPVLRKAVRSVTQSDSRGLLHVIDELRREDTPISRNIADHIDSFTDYDFAHLLFSDGTVENAISLDNQLNIIQVADLVLPDKDTTFEEYTTIELLSVSMLIVISTFALDFIHSDRSIFKIVDLDEAWAFLNVAQGETLSNKLVRAGRAMQAGVYFVTQS
;
A
#
# COMPACT_ATOMS: atom_id res chain seq x y z
N MET A 1 7.86 -9.20 2.96
CA MET A 1 6.55 -9.86 3.19
C MET A 1 6.78 -11.36 3.30
N LYS A 2 6.40 -11.95 4.42
CA LYS A 2 6.74 -13.35 4.76
C LYS A 2 5.80 -14.40 4.13
N ASN A 3 4.69 -13.98 3.51
CA ASN A 3 3.66 -14.91 3.03
C ASN A 3 2.98 -14.37 1.76
N VAL A 4 2.72 -15.26 0.79
CA VAL A 4 1.99 -14.93 -0.46
C VAL A 4 0.59 -14.37 -0.16
N LYS A 5 -0.07 -14.84 0.90
CA LYS A 5 -1.39 -14.33 1.31
C LYS A 5 -1.35 -12.88 1.79
N ASP A 6 -0.27 -12.47 2.46
CA ASP A 6 -0.12 -11.08 2.92
C ASP A 6 0.11 -10.16 1.71
N ALA A 7 0.87 -10.63 0.71
CA ALA A 7 1.06 -9.91 -0.55
C ALA A 7 -0.25 -9.77 -1.34
N GLU A 8 -1.04 -10.86 -1.46
CA GLU A 8 -2.36 -10.84 -2.09
C GLU A 8 -3.29 -9.82 -1.40
N SER A 9 -3.35 -9.85 -0.07
CA SER A 9 -4.19 -8.91 0.69
C SER A 9 -3.76 -7.46 0.47
N LEU A 10 -2.48 -7.16 0.59
CA LEU A 10 -1.98 -5.79 0.41
C LEU A 10 -2.25 -5.28 -1.00
N ALA A 11 -2.00 -6.09 -2.03
CA ALA A 11 -2.27 -5.72 -3.42
C ALA A 11 -3.77 -5.46 -3.66
N ILE A 12 -4.65 -6.29 -3.08
CA ILE A 12 -6.11 -6.08 -3.15
C ILE A 12 -6.48 -4.78 -2.43
N ASP A 13 -5.96 -4.52 -1.23
CA ASP A 13 -6.29 -3.32 -0.45
C ASP A 13 -5.87 -2.05 -1.21
N ILE A 14 -4.66 -2.04 -1.81
CA ILE A 14 -4.18 -0.91 -2.62
C ILE A 14 -5.04 -0.71 -3.86
N LEU A 15 -5.26 -1.77 -4.65
CA LEU A 15 -5.98 -1.65 -5.92
C LEU A 15 -7.46 -1.35 -5.74
N THR A 16 -8.12 -1.89 -4.71
CA THR A 16 -9.49 -1.52 -4.38
C THR A 16 -9.60 -0.08 -3.91
N PHE A 17 -8.62 0.41 -3.13
CA PHE A 17 -8.56 1.79 -2.72
C PHE A 17 -8.36 2.72 -3.92
N LEU A 18 -7.40 2.45 -4.80
CA LEU A 18 -7.14 3.27 -5.99
C LEU A 18 -8.32 3.31 -6.97
N THR A 19 -8.95 2.16 -7.21
CA THR A 19 -10.02 2.05 -8.22
C THR A 19 -11.41 2.35 -7.68
N GLY A 20 -11.58 2.45 -6.36
CA GLY A 20 -12.90 2.56 -5.74
C GLY A 20 -13.76 1.29 -5.85
N ILE A 21 -13.21 0.17 -6.32
CA ILE A 21 -13.94 -1.10 -6.45
C ILE A 21 -14.23 -1.65 -5.06
N SER A 22 -15.51 -1.67 -4.70
CA SER A 22 -15.96 -2.24 -3.43
C SER A 22 -15.83 -3.77 -3.41
N SER A 23 -15.48 -4.34 -2.26
CA SER A 23 -15.53 -5.80 -2.06
C SER A 23 -16.94 -6.40 -2.21
N ARG A 24 -17.97 -5.54 -2.24
CA ARG A 24 -19.38 -5.93 -2.48
C ARG A 24 -19.77 -5.86 -3.96
N ASP A 25 -18.89 -5.35 -4.82
CA ASP A 25 -19.14 -5.36 -6.27
C ASP A 25 -18.98 -6.79 -6.79
N GLY A 26 -20.10 -7.41 -7.11
CA GLY A 26 -20.17 -8.81 -7.55
C GLY A 26 -19.61 -9.08 -8.94
N GLU A 27 -19.35 -8.02 -9.73
CA GLU A 27 -18.82 -8.14 -11.09
C GLU A 27 -17.33 -7.80 -11.16
N LYS A 28 -16.94 -6.62 -10.67
CA LYS A 28 -15.57 -6.11 -10.80
C LYS A 28 -14.62 -6.72 -9.78
N PHE A 29 -15.03 -6.84 -8.52
CA PHE A 29 -14.17 -7.34 -7.46
C PHE A 29 -13.65 -8.78 -7.70
N PRO A 30 -14.47 -9.76 -8.13
CA PRO A 30 -13.97 -11.10 -8.44
C PRO A 30 -12.94 -11.12 -9.57
N VAL A 31 -13.10 -10.27 -10.60
CA VAL A 31 -12.15 -10.15 -11.72
C VAL A 31 -10.82 -9.59 -11.23
N LEU A 32 -10.85 -8.46 -10.50
CA LEU A 32 -9.65 -7.87 -9.91
C LEU A 32 -8.93 -8.87 -8.98
N ARG A 33 -9.67 -9.51 -8.08
CA ARG A 33 -9.09 -10.48 -7.14
C ARG A 33 -8.46 -11.68 -7.84
N LYS A 34 -9.07 -12.17 -8.91
CA LYS A 34 -8.52 -13.28 -9.70
C LYS A 34 -7.19 -12.89 -10.34
N ALA A 35 -7.09 -11.69 -10.93
CA ALA A 35 -5.87 -11.19 -11.53
C ALA A 35 -4.76 -11.02 -10.48
N VAL A 36 -5.05 -10.40 -9.34
CA VAL A 36 -4.08 -10.26 -8.24
C VAL A 36 -3.59 -11.62 -7.75
N ARG A 37 -4.49 -12.59 -7.57
CA ARG A 37 -4.11 -13.94 -7.14
C ARG A 37 -3.21 -14.64 -8.16
N SER A 38 -3.50 -14.54 -9.45
CA SER A 38 -2.68 -15.10 -10.51
C SER A 38 -1.25 -14.56 -10.43
N VAL A 39 -1.10 -13.23 -10.32
CA VAL A 39 0.20 -12.56 -10.24
C VAL A 39 0.95 -12.91 -8.96
N THR A 40 0.28 -12.92 -7.80
CA THR A 40 0.96 -13.21 -6.52
C THR A 40 1.42 -14.67 -6.40
N GLN A 41 0.86 -15.59 -7.19
CA GLN A 41 1.27 -16.98 -7.28
C GLN A 41 2.32 -17.25 -8.36
N SER A 42 2.60 -16.28 -9.24
CA SER A 42 3.62 -16.38 -10.28
C SER A 42 5.00 -15.96 -9.75
N ASP A 43 6.02 -16.16 -10.57
CA ASP A 43 7.38 -15.69 -10.28
C ASP A 43 7.52 -14.16 -10.47
N SER A 44 6.70 -13.57 -11.34
CA SER A 44 6.67 -12.14 -11.62
C SER A 44 5.66 -11.44 -10.70
N ARG A 45 6.13 -10.87 -9.59
CA ARG A 45 5.29 -10.34 -8.50
C ARG A 45 5.34 -8.82 -8.44
N GLY A 46 4.65 -8.15 -9.35
CA GLY A 46 4.54 -6.69 -9.31
C GLY A 46 3.13 -6.23 -9.68
N LEU A 47 2.73 -5.04 -9.23
CA LEU A 47 1.40 -4.51 -9.56
C LEU A 47 1.24 -4.22 -11.05
N LEU A 48 2.31 -3.95 -11.80
CA LEU A 48 2.26 -3.83 -13.25
C LEU A 48 1.73 -5.11 -13.91
N HIS A 49 2.13 -6.29 -13.42
CA HIS A 49 1.67 -7.56 -13.98
C HIS A 49 0.18 -7.83 -13.74
N VAL A 50 -0.45 -7.14 -12.78
CA VAL A 50 -1.91 -7.22 -12.59
C VAL A 50 -2.63 -6.58 -13.78
N ILE A 51 -2.10 -5.48 -14.32
CA ILE A 51 -2.63 -4.83 -15.54
C ILE A 51 -2.54 -5.78 -16.72
N ASP A 52 -1.37 -6.43 -16.90
CA ASP A 52 -1.16 -7.40 -17.98
C ASP A 52 -2.11 -8.59 -17.87
N GLU A 53 -2.31 -9.10 -16.65
CA GLU A 53 -3.20 -10.24 -16.40
C GLU A 53 -4.66 -9.88 -16.68
N LEU A 54 -5.11 -8.69 -16.28
CA LEU A 54 -6.45 -8.18 -16.59
C LEU A 54 -6.65 -8.01 -18.11
N ARG A 55 -5.64 -7.51 -18.83
CA ARG A 55 -5.67 -7.38 -20.29
C ARG A 55 -5.70 -8.74 -20.99
N ARG A 56 -5.01 -9.75 -20.43
CA ARG A 56 -5.02 -11.12 -20.95
C ARG A 56 -6.37 -11.80 -20.83
N GLU A 57 -7.15 -11.51 -19.78
CA GLU A 57 -8.51 -12.04 -19.63
C GLU A 57 -9.48 -11.50 -20.70
N ASP A 58 -9.19 -10.32 -21.26
CA ASP A 58 -9.81 -9.72 -22.45
C ASP A 58 -11.35 -9.59 -22.42
N THR A 59 -11.93 -9.46 -21.24
CA THR A 59 -13.36 -9.13 -21.09
C THR A 59 -13.56 -7.62 -21.04
N PRO A 60 -14.78 -7.08 -21.35
CA PRO A 60 -15.02 -5.65 -21.21
C PRO A 60 -14.78 -5.14 -19.78
N ILE A 61 -15.09 -5.94 -18.76
CA ILE A 61 -14.88 -5.59 -17.35
C ILE A 61 -13.40 -5.57 -17.02
N SER A 62 -12.64 -6.61 -17.41
CA SER A 62 -11.21 -6.69 -17.11
C SER A 62 -10.43 -5.60 -17.82
N ARG A 63 -10.76 -5.27 -19.08
CA ARG A 63 -10.15 -4.14 -19.81
C ARG A 63 -10.42 -2.79 -19.12
N ASN A 64 -11.66 -2.54 -18.71
CA ASN A 64 -12.01 -1.29 -18.01
C ASN A 64 -11.23 -1.16 -16.68
N ILE A 65 -11.08 -2.24 -15.92
CA ILE A 65 -10.29 -2.23 -14.68
C ILE A 65 -8.81 -2.02 -15.00
N ALA A 66 -8.27 -2.68 -16.02
CA ALA A 66 -6.89 -2.54 -16.44
C ALA A 66 -6.55 -1.10 -16.84
N ASP A 67 -7.40 -0.48 -17.70
CA ASP A 67 -7.20 0.89 -18.17
C ASP A 67 -7.32 1.89 -17.02
N HIS A 68 -8.21 1.65 -16.05
CA HIS A 68 -8.31 2.49 -14.86
C HIS A 68 -7.05 2.39 -14.00
N ILE A 69 -6.54 1.18 -13.73
CA ILE A 69 -5.30 1.01 -12.97
C ILE A 69 -4.10 1.60 -13.73
N ASP A 70 -4.03 1.39 -15.04
CA ASP A 70 -2.95 1.90 -15.89
C ASP A 70 -2.85 3.43 -15.85
N SER A 71 -3.99 4.13 -15.77
CA SER A 71 -4.00 5.59 -15.68
C SER A 71 -3.28 6.15 -14.44
N PHE A 72 -3.07 5.36 -13.40
CA PHE A 72 -2.27 5.76 -12.24
C PHE A 72 -0.76 5.64 -12.50
N THR A 73 -0.33 4.84 -13.48
CA THR A 73 1.10 4.63 -13.76
C THR A 73 1.77 5.81 -14.45
N ASP A 74 1.01 6.75 -14.97
CA ASP A 74 1.52 7.95 -15.66
C ASP A 74 2.18 8.97 -14.70
N TYR A 75 2.04 8.78 -13.38
CA TYR A 75 2.61 9.68 -12.38
C TYR A 75 4.02 9.25 -11.97
N ASP A 76 4.94 10.21 -11.89
CA ASP A 76 6.37 9.95 -11.64
C ASP A 76 6.65 9.08 -10.41
N PHE A 77 5.93 9.30 -9.31
CA PHE A 77 6.14 8.51 -8.10
C PHE A 77 5.30 7.20 -8.06
N ALA A 78 4.42 6.98 -9.02
CA ALA A 78 3.61 5.75 -9.09
C ALA A 78 4.47 4.50 -9.26
N HIS A 79 5.67 4.59 -9.84
CA HIS A 79 6.60 3.47 -9.96
C HIS A 79 7.05 2.88 -8.61
N LEU A 80 6.89 3.62 -7.50
CA LEU A 80 7.10 3.09 -6.15
C LEU A 80 6.03 2.07 -5.74
N LEU A 81 4.82 2.18 -6.30
CA LEU A 81 3.73 1.23 -6.11
C LEU A 81 3.69 0.19 -7.23
N PHE A 82 3.78 0.66 -8.47
CA PHE A 82 3.70 -0.14 -9.69
C PHE A 82 5.09 -0.57 -10.14
N SER A 83 5.66 -1.56 -9.47
CA SER A 83 6.91 -2.19 -9.88
C SER A 83 6.65 -3.46 -10.69
N ASP A 84 7.65 -3.89 -11.45
CA ASP A 84 7.68 -5.18 -12.14
C ASP A 84 8.07 -6.35 -11.21
N GLY A 85 8.28 -6.05 -9.92
CA GLY A 85 8.67 -7.05 -8.92
C GLY A 85 10.15 -7.44 -8.94
N THR A 86 10.99 -6.72 -9.68
CA THR A 86 12.45 -6.96 -9.65
C THR A 86 13.02 -6.62 -8.27
N VAL A 87 13.92 -7.47 -7.77
CA VAL A 87 14.45 -7.39 -6.39
C VAL A 87 15.40 -6.19 -6.19
N GLU A 88 15.94 -5.62 -7.28
CA GLU A 88 16.96 -4.57 -7.21
C GLU A 88 16.49 -3.29 -6.48
N ASN A 89 15.18 -3.05 -6.44
CA ASN A 89 14.57 -1.88 -5.78
C ASN A 89 13.73 -2.25 -4.54
N ALA A 90 13.83 -3.48 -4.04
CA ALA A 90 13.07 -3.88 -2.87
C ALA A 90 13.61 -3.22 -1.59
N ILE A 91 12.70 -2.69 -0.76
CA ILE A 91 13.06 -2.19 0.57
C ILE A 91 13.48 -3.38 1.43
N SER A 92 14.75 -3.39 1.88
CA SER A 92 15.25 -4.35 2.87
C SER A 92 15.17 -3.75 4.26
N LEU A 93 14.66 -4.51 5.22
CA LEU A 93 14.60 -4.15 6.65
C LEU A 93 15.68 -4.88 7.47
N ASP A 94 16.73 -5.37 6.81
CA ASP A 94 17.79 -6.16 7.47
C ASP A 94 18.83 -5.29 8.21
N ASN A 95 18.78 -3.97 8.02
CA ASN A 95 19.70 -3.04 8.67
C ASN A 95 19.19 -2.67 10.08
N GLN A 96 20.15 -2.27 10.96
CA GLN A 96 19.81 -1.75 12.30
C GLN A 96 19.06 -0.42 12.24
N LEU A 97 19.33 0.41 11.23
CA LEU A 97 18.65 1.66 10.95
C LEU A 97 18.17 1.64 9.50
N ASN A 98 16.88 1.81 9.31
CA ASN A 98 16.26 1.94 8.00
C ASN A 98 15.53 3.28 7.95
N ILE A 99 15.86 4.10 6.97
CA ILE A 99 15.21 5.39 6.73
C ILE A 99 14.44 5.27 5.42
N ILE A 100 13.12 5.45 5.50
CA ILE A 100 12.23 5.51 4.33
C ILE A 100 11.79 6.96 4.19
N GLN A 101 12.25 7.61 3.14
CA GLN A 101 11.87 8.97 2.82
C GLN A 101 11.02 8.96 1.54
N VAL A 102 9.84 9.57 1.62
CA VAL A 102 8.98 9.78 0.45
C VAL A 102 8.73 11.28 0.32
N ALA A 103 9.20 11.83 -0.78
CA ALA A 103 8.98 13.24 -1.10
C ALA A 103 7.65 13.42 -1.84
N ASP A 104 7.15 14.63 -1.84
CA ASP A 104 6.03 15.10 -2.68
C ASP A 104 4.70 14.37 -2.47
N LEU A 105 4.47 13.78 -1.29
CA LEU A 105 3.15 13.26 -0.93
C LEU A 105 2.16 14.42 -0.78
N VAL A 106 1.04 14.32 -1.47
CA VAL A 106 -0.10 15.22 -1.34
C VAL A 106 -1.22 14.45 -0.65
N LEU A 107 -1.55 14.86 0.57
CA LEU A 107 -2.59 14.20 1.35
C LEU A 107 -3.87 15.02 1.33
N PRO A 108 -5.04 14.37 1.29
CA PRO A 108 -6.31 15.07 1.31
C PRO A 108 -6.50 15.81 2.64
N ASP A 109 -7.24 16.90 2.58
CA ASP A 109 -7.67 17.60 3.79
C ASP A 109 -8.61 16.72 4.63
N LYS A 110 -8.64 16.95 5.94
CA LYS A 110 -9.39 16.12 6.89
C LYS A 110 -10.88 15.99 6.58
N ASP A 111 -11.46 17.03 5.99
CA ASP A 111 -12.88 17.09 5.68
C ASP A 111 -13.20 16.62 4.23
N THR A 112 -12.17 16.24 3.44
CA THR A 112 -12.35 15.76 2.06
C THR A 112 -12.95 14.36 2.08
N THR A 113 -14.02 14.15 1.33
CA THR A 113 -14.61 12.82 1.19
C THR A 113 -13.82 11.98 0.19
N PHE A 114 -13.91 10.66 0.28
CA PHE A 114 -13.15 9.75 -0.59
C PHE A 114 -13.42 9.99 -2.09
N GLU A 115 -14.65 10.35 -2.43
CA GLU A 115 -15.08 10.63 -3.81
C GLU A 115 -14.46 11.90 -4.38
N GLU A 116 -13.95 12.78 -3.51
CA GLU A 116 -13.32 14.04 -3.88
C GLU A 116 -11.78 13.94 -3.98
N TYR A 117 -11.20 12.78 -3.62
CA TYR A 117 -9.75 12.60 -3.68
C TYR A 117 -9.25 12.72 -5.12
N THR A 118 -8.25 13.56 -5.30
CA THR A 118 -7.48 13.63 -6.55
C THR A 118 -6.66 12.35 -6.76
N THR A 119 -6.25 12.09 -7.99
CA THR A 119 -5.39 10.95 -8.32
C THR A 119 -4.08 10.95 -7.52
N ILE A 120 -3.49 12.12 -7.30
CA ILE A 120 -2.25 12.26 -6.53
C ILE A 120 -2.49 11.93 -5.05
N GLU A 121 -3.61 12.35 -4.48
CA GLU A 121 -3.99 12.02 -3.10
C GLU A 121 -4.25 10.51 -2.93
N LEU A 122 -4.94 9.88 -3.88
CA LEU A 122 -5.15 8.43 -3.88
C LEU A 122 -3.81 7.67 -3.89
N LEU A 123 -2.88 8.06 -4.76
CA LEU A 123 -1.55 7.47 -4.83
C LEU A 123 -0.76 7.72 -3.54
N SER A 124 -0.81 8.94 -2.99
CA SER A 124 -0.12 9.31 -1.76
C SER A 124 -0.60 8.50 -0.56
N VAL A 125 -1.91 8.35 -0.40
CA VAL A 125 -2.50 7.52 0.66
C VAL A 125 -2.15 6.04 0.46
N SER A 126 -2.14 5.55 -0.79
CA SER A 126 -1.72 4.18 -1.10
C SER A 126 -0.26 3.93 -0.70
N MET A 127 0.62 4.92 -0.92
CA MET A 127 2.01 4.84 -0.47
C MET A 127 2.11 4.75 1.06
N LEU A 128 1.32 5.53 1.79
CA LEU A 128 1.27 5.43 3.26
C LEU A 128 0.80 4.05 3.75
N ILE A 129 -0.13 3.41 3.04
CA ILE A 129 -0.56 2.03 3.34
C ILE A 129 0.61 1.07 3.20
N VAL A 130 1.41 1.19 2.13
CA VAL A 130 2.59 0.37 1.90
C VAL A 130 3.64 0.58 2.99
N ILE A 131 4.01 1.83 3.28
CA ILE A 131 5.00 2.17 4.32
C ILE A 131 4.57 1.63 5.68
N SER A 132 3.29 1.81 6.03
CA SER A 132 2.74 1.31 7.30
C SER A 132 2.77 -0.22 7.38
N THR A 133 2.58 -0.91 6.25
CA THR A 133 2.70 -2.37 6.20
C THR A 133 4.14 -2.81 6.43
N PHE A 134 5.12 -2.12 5.84
CA PHE A 134 6.53 -2.37 6.13
C PHE A 134 6.87 -2.12 7.61
N ALA A 135 6.37 -1.03 8.20
CA ALA A 135 6.56 -0.74 9.62
C ALA A 135 5.96 -1.84 10.51
N LEU A 136 4.77 -2.35 10.16
CA LEU A 136 4.15 -3.48 10.86
C LEU A 136 4.98 -4.77 10.72
N ASP A 137 5.46 -5.09 9.53
CA ASP A 137 6.32 -6.25 9.28
C ASP A 137 7.63 -6.14 10.08
N PHE A 138 8.22 -4.95 10.16
CA PHE A 138 9.39 -4.66 10.97
C PHE A 138 9.10 -4.90 12.45
N ILE A 139 8.00 -4.37 13.00
CA ILE A 139 7.59 -4.57 14.37
C ILE A 139 7.42 -6.07 14.68
N HIS A 140 6.81 -6.84 13.76
CA HIS A 140 6.53 -8.26 13.94
C HIS A 140 7.73 -9.19 13.66
N SER A 141 8.87 -8.68 13.18
CA SER A 141 9.98 -9.52 12.69
C SER A 141 10.60 -10.40 13.78
N ASP A 142 11.10 -9.85 14.87
CA ASP A 142 11.72 -10.59 15.97
C ASP A 142 11.34 -9.93 17.30
N ARG A 143 10.63 -10.68 18.16
CA ARG A 143 10.17 -10.19 19.46
C ARG A 143 11.29 -10.05 20.49
N SER A 144 12.41 -10.72 20.30
CA SER A 144 13.55 -10.65 21.23
C SER A 144 14.34 -9.35 21.11
N ILE A 145 14.15 -8.60 20.01
CA ILE A 145 14.84 -7.36 19.74
C ILE A 145 13.88 -6.19 19.96
N PHE A 146 14.26 -5.24 20.83
CA PHE A 146 13.51 -4.00 20.97
C PHE A 146 13.67 -3.15 19.69
N LYS A 147 12.54 -2.66 19.18
CA LYS A 147 12.49 -1.88 17.95
C LYS A 147 11.87 -0.52 18.18
N ILE A 148 12.26 0.43 17.34
CA ILE A 148 11.67 1.77 17.31
C ILE A 148 11.19 2.04 15.89
N VAL A 149 9.97 2.53 15.77
CA VAL A 149 9.41 3.12 14.55
C VAL A 149 9.16 4.59 14.86
N ASP A 150 9.81 5.46 14.12
CA ASP A 150 9.66 6.90 14.22
C ASP A 150 9.01 7.42 12.94
N LEU A 151 7.88 8.10 13.07
CA LEU A 151 7.11 8.68 11.99
C LEU A 151 7.22 10.20 12.11
N ASP A 152 8.15 10.76 11.34
CA ASP A 152 8.29 12.22 11.23
C ASP A 152 7.17 12.80 10.38
N GLU A 153 6.78 14.03 10.64
CA GLU A 153 5.62 14.70 10.01
C GLU A 153 4.30 13.90 10.16
N ALA A 154 4.14 13.21 11.28
CA ALA A 154 3.02 12.30 11.52
C ALA A 154 1.64 12.97 11.48
N TRP A 155 1.56 14.31 11.62
CA TRP A 155 0.32 15.06 11.49
C TRP A 155 -0.35 14.84 10.12
N ALA A 156 0.44 14.79 9.06
CA ALA A 156 -0.04 14.56 7.71
C ALA A 156 -0.68 13.17 7.58
N PHE A 157 -0.04 12.18 8.20
CA PHE A 157 -0.54 10.81 8.25
C PHE A 157 -1.80 10.66 9.11
N LEU A 158 -1.84 11.33 10.26
CA LEU A 158 -2.96 11.24 11.22
C LEU A 158 -4.23 11.96 10.73
N ASN A 159 -4.10 12.88 9.80
CA ASN A 159 -5.24 13.64 9.26
C ASN A 159 -6.12 12.85 8.28
N VAL A 160 -5.64 11.72 7.75
CA VAL A 160 -6.43 10.86 6.87
C VAL A 160 -6.99 9.65 7.63
N ALA A 161 -8.23 9.24 7.32
CA ALA A 161 -8.91 8.15 8.02
C ALA A 161 -8.12 6.82 7.98
N GLN A 162 -7.46 6.54 6.86
CA GLN A 162 -6.59 5.40 6.69
C GLN A 162 -5.36 5.48 7.61
N GLY A 163 -4.76 6.67 7.73
CA GLY A 163 -3.60 6.91 8.59
C GLY A 163 -3.95 6.75 10.07
N GLU A 164 -5.09 7.23 10.54
CA GLU A 164 -5.58 6.99 11.91
C GLU A 164 -5.72 5.48 12.19
N THR A 165 -6.34 4.75 11.27
CA THR A 165 -6.52 3.30 11.39
C THR A 165 -5.16 2.57 11.47
N LEU A 166 -4.21 2.94 10.61
CA LEU A 166 -2.88 2.36 10.54
C LEU A 166 -2.06 2.71 11.79
N SER A 167 -2.14 3.95 12.26
CA SER A 167 -1.49 4.40 13.52
C SER A 167 -1.95 3.57 14.71
N ASN A 168 -3.26 3.34 14.82
CA ASN A 168 -3.83 2.49 15.86
C ASN A 168 -3.30 1.03 15.75
N LYS A 169 -3.14 0.49 14.53
CA LYS A 169 -2.54 -0.84 14.32
C LYS A 169 -1.07 -0.87 14.76
N LEU A 170 -0.27 0.14 14.38
CA LEU A 170 1.14 0.26 14.75
C LEU A 170 1.33 0.31 16.28
N VAL A 171 0.55 1.14 16.98
CA VAL A 171 0.62 1.25 18.46
C VAL A 171 0.24 -0.08 19.13
N ARG A 172 -0.80 -0.76 18.66
CA ARG A 172 -1.20 -2.06 19.20
C ARG A 172 -0.14 -3.13 18.95
N ALA A 173 0.42 -3.17 17.73
CA ALA A 173 1.50 -4.09 17.40
C ALA A 173 2.76 -3.79 18.23
N GLY A 174 3.11 -2.53 18.41
CA GLY A 174 4.24 -2.10 19.23
C GLY A 174 4.14 -2.62 20.66
N ARG A 175 2.98 -2.47 21.31
CA ARG A 175 2.73 -3.00 22.65
C ARG A 175 2.87 -4.53 22.73
N ALA A 176 2.35 -5.25 21.73
CA ALA A 176 2.40 -6.72 21.69
C ALA A 176 3.81 -7.26 21.41
N MET A 177 4.64 -6.50 20.68
CA MET A 177 5.93 -6.94 20.15
C MET A 177 7.13 -6.25 20.80
N GLN A 178 6.92 -5.52 21.91
CA GLN A 178 7.96 -4.75 22.61
C GLN A 178 8.67 -3.74 21.67
N ALA A 179 7.89 -2.98 20.92
CA ALA A 179 8.39 -1.92 20.04
C ALA A 179 7.85 -0.56 20.47
N GLY A 180 8.68 0.47 20.42
CA GLY A 180 8.29 1.87 20.56
C GLY A 180 7.79 2.41 19.21
N VAL A 181 6.66 3.12 19.22
CA VAL A 181 6.18 3.86 18.04
C VAL A 181 6.06 5.32 18.44
N TYR A 182 6.76 6.17 17.74
CA TYR A 182 6.80 7.61 17.97
C TYR A 182 6.15 8.32 16.79
N PHE A 183 5.31 9.31 17.10
CA PHE A 183 4.71 10.21 16.13
C PHE A 183 5.24 11.60 16.41
N VAL A 184 6.11 12.09 15.52
CA VAL A 184 6.71 13.42 15.62
C VAL A 184 5.90 14.36 14.74
N THR A 185 5.47 15.47 15.33
CA THR A 185 4.71 16.50 14.62
C THR A 185 5.34 17.86 14.90
N GLN A 186 5.36 18.72 13.89
CA GLN A 186 5.68 20.12 14.09
C GLN A 186 4.39 20.85 14.57
N SER A 187 4.50 21.71 15.56
CA SER A 187 3.42 22.55 16.10
C SER A 187 3.31 23.85 15.33
#